data_93bb3996d3c0381c494f0fcde6364b11
#
_entry.id   93bb3996d3c0381c494f0fcde6364b11
#
_cell.length_a   1.000
_cell.length_b   1.000
_cell.length_c   1.000
_cell.angle_alpha   90.00
_cell.angle_beta   90.00
_cell.angle_gamma   90.00
#
_symmetry.space_group_name_H-M   'P 1'
#
loop_
_entity.id
_entity.type
_entity.pdbx_description
1 polymer ?
#
loop_
_entity_poly.entity_id
_entity_poly.type
_entity_poly.pdbx_seq_one_letter_code
_entity_poly.pdbx_strand_id
1 'polypeptide(L)'
;WDLPSIECVTAWLVGTSKITLTVDSNILKRSEVAPALRNTQKHSHAVVAPQKTFDQRKIAALRAFCTDFFDEPAVPKDPLELARHTSERLRAKCEELKARVSGSKYPFVTQLDAPIARLESVVGKPDDWYLTDFAIADDLLDAKSDLIDPIQAFLGGAKRKIYDEATELLVSNASNLNYLPSGSSQEVAQLLADPQAFRGNRMTKLKAVAGACRQPRSE
;
A
#
# COMPACT_ATOMS: atom_id res chain seq x y z
N TRP A 1 -33.27 13.68 37.65
CA TRP A 1 -32.29 12.61 37.48
C TRP A 1 -31.11 12.95 38.42
N ASP A 2 -30.73 12.00 39.23
CA ASP A 2 -29.56 12.10 40.08
C ASP A 2 -28.29 11.71 39.28
N LEU A 3 -27.14 12.22 39.69
CA LEU A 3 -25.88 12.03 39.00
C LEU A 3 -25.51 10.55 38.81
N PRO A 4 -25.63 9.65 39.79
CA PRO A 4 -25.36 8.23 39.63
C PRO A 4 -26.22 7.55 38.55
N SER A 5 -27.47 7.96 38.43
CA SER A 5 -28.35 7.41 37.36
C SER A 5 -27.89 7.85 35.97
N ILE A 6 -27.46 9.11 35.83
CA ILE A 6 -26.90 9.61 34.57
C ILE A 6 -25.62 8.84 34.20
N GLU A 7 -24.72 8.64 35.17
CA GLU A 7 -23.47 7.87 34.97
C GLU A 7 -23.75 6.43 34.52
N CYS A 8 -24.70 5.74 35.18
CA CYS A 8 -25.11 4.39 34.83
C CYS A 8 -25.69 4.30 33.43
N VAL A 9 -26.59 5.23 33.05
CA VAL A 9 -27.19 5.27 31.72
C VAL A 9 -26.12 5.58 30.68
N THR A 10 -25.22 6.52 30.95
CA THR A 10 -24.12 6.85 30.03
C THR A 10 -23.19 5.66 29.84
N ALA A 11 -22.79 4.98 30.92
CA ALA A 11 -21.95 3.78 30.83
C ALA A 11 -22.64 2.66 30.03
N TRP A 12 -23.95 2.47 30.24
CA TRP A 12 -24.75 1.50 29.48
C TRP A 12 -24.84 1.85 27.99
N LEU A 13 -25.09 3.12 27.67
CA LEU A 13 -25.16 3.60 26.28
C LEU A 13 -23.83 3.44 25.56
N VAL A 14 -22.70 3.71 26.22
CA VAL A 14 -21.35 3.46 25.65
C VAL A 14 -21.11 1.94 25.50
N GLY A 15 -21.47 1.17 26.53
CA GLY A 15 -21.36 -0.29 26.49
C GLY A 15 -22.16 -0.94 25.36
N THR A 16 -23.31 -0.36 25.01
CA THR A 16 -24.16 -0.81 23.89
C THR A 16 -23.82 -0.14 22.55
N SER A 17 -22.75 0.63 22.50
CA SER A 17 -22.30 1.35 21.29
C SER A 17 -23.37 2.30 20.71
N LYS A 18 -24.12 3.00 21.58
CA LYS A 18 -25.08 4.04 21.17
C LYS A 18 -24.48 5.44 21.18
N ILE A 19 -23.53 5.65 22.09
CA ILE A 19 -22.82 6.93 22.26
C ILE A 19 -21.33 6.67 22.45
N THR A 20 -20.51 7.67 22.17
CA THR A 20 -19.11 7.77 22.56
C THR A 20 -18.95 8.76 23.70
N LEU A 21 -18.04 8.48 24.60
CA LEU A 21 -17.62 9.38 25.67
C LEU A 21 -16.19 9.83 25.41
N THR A 22 -16.00 11.14 25.29
CA THR A 22 -14.69 11.77 25.12
C THR A 22 -14.36 12.56 26.38
N VAL A 23 -13.16 12.39 26.90
CA VAL A 23 -12.62 13.17 28.01
C VAL A 23 -11.27 13.72 27.61
N ASP A 24 -11.06 15.02 27.81
CA ASP A 24 -9.81 15.71 27.42
C ASP A 24 -9.43 15.43 25.94
N SER A 25 -10.41 15.46 25.04
CA SER A 25 -10.28 15.18 23.60
C SER A 25 -9.92 13.72 23.24
N ASN A 26 -9.88 12.80 24.21
CA ASN A 26 -9.64 11.39 23.95
C ASN A 26 -10.94 10.58 24.04
N ILE A 27 -11.25 9.79 23.01
CA ILE A 27 -12.37 8.86 23.05
C ILE A 27 -12.00 7.71 24.00
N LEU A 28 -12.83 7.49 25.02
CA LEU A 28 -12.60 6.46 26.02
C LEU A 28 -12.95 5.07 25.48
N LYS A 29 -12.11 4.09 25.79
CA LYS A 29 -12.44 2.66 25.61
C LYS A 29 -13.51 2.24 26.63
N ARG A 30 -14.27 1.19 26.32
CA ARG A 30 -15.34 0.67 27.19
C ARG A 30 -14.88 0.42 28.63
N SER A 31 -13.67 -0.10 28.81
CA SER A 31 -13.06 -0.35 30.14
C SER A 31 -12.73 0.92 30.92
N GLU A 32 -12.55 2.05 30.24
CA GLU A 32 -12.15 3.33 30.81
C GLU A 32 -13.34 4.21 31.21
N VAL A 33 -14.54 3.91 30.67
CA VAL A 33 -15.75 4.72 30.83
C VAL A 33 -16.18 4.76 32.29
N ALA A 34 -16.35 3.62 32.93
CA ALA A 34 -16.82 3.57 34.33
C ALA A 34 -15.84 4.25 35.33
N PRO A 35 -14.51 4.04 35.24
CA PRO A 35 -13.55 4.81 36.05
C PRO A 35 -13.60 6.32 35.79
N ALA A 36 -13.78 6.73 34.53
CA ALA A 36 -13.84 8.15 34.18
C ALA A 36 -15.11 8.83 34.71
N LEU A 37 -16.27 8.17 34.59
CA LEU A 37 -17.54 8.68 35.10
C LEU A 37 -17.57 8.78 36.62
N ARG A 38 -16.86 7.92 37.35
CA ARG A 38 -16.73 8.02 38.84
C ARG A 38 -15.83 9.15 39.29
N ASN A 39 -15.05 9.74 38.39
CA ASN A 39 -14.18 10.86 38.70
C ASN A 39 -14.88 12.19 38.37
N THR A 40 -15.46 12.82 39.35
CA THR A 40 -16.21 14.09 39.22
C THR A 40 -15.39 15.23 38.62
N GLN A 41 -14.06 15.22 38.79
CA GLN A 41 -13.18 16.23 38.20
C GLN A 41 -13.12 16.14 36.68
N LYS A 42 -13.42 14.97 36.11
CA LYS A 42 -13.43 14.74 34.66
C LYS A 42 -14.76 15.08 33.99
N HIS A 43 -15.83 15.31 34.76
CA HIS A 43 -17.16 15.57 34.21
C HIS A 43 -17.23 16.84 33.39
N SER A 44 -16.51 17.90 33.81
CA SER A 44 -16.45 19.19 33.08
C SER A 44 -15.78 19.09 31.72
N HIS A 45 -14.98 18.06 31.50
CA HIS A 45 -14.27 17.79 30.25
C HIS A 45 -14.86 16.60 29.45
N ALA A 46 -15.95 16.04 29.98
CA ALA A 46 -16.63 14.91 29.36
C ALA A 46 -17.63 15.38 28.30
N VAL A 47 -17.45 14.90 27.08
CA VAL A 47 -18.37 15.17 25.96
C VAL A 47 -18.99 13.85 25.51
N VAL A 48 -20.32 13.83 25.50
CA VAL A 48 -21.10 12.70 24.97
C VAL A 48 -21.55 13.02 23.56
N ALA A 49 -21.26 12.11 22.62
CA ALA A 49 -21.69 12.24 21.25
C ALA A 49 -22.40 10.94 20.79
N PRO A 50 -23.37 11.03 19.88
CA PRO A 50 -23.93 9.82 19.26
C PRO A 50 -22.81 8.99 18.62
N GLN A 51 -22.83 7.68 18.84
CA GLN A 51 -21.90 6.81 18.12
C GLN A 51 -22.31 6.77 16.65
N LYS A 52 -21.38 7.07 15.76
CA LYS A 52 -21.59 6.89 14.33
C LYS A 52 -21.80 5.38 14.08
N THR A 53 -22.95 5.01 13.57
CA THR A 53 -23.18 3.65 13.08
C THR A 53 -22.61 3.56 11.68
N PHE A 54 -21.61 2.73 11.51
CA PHE A 54 -21.00 2.48 10.22
C PHE A 54 -21.73 1.33 9.50
N ASP A 55 -21.84 1.44 8.19
CA ASP A 55 -22.42 0.38 7.37
C ASP A 55 -21.55 -0.88 7.43
N GLN A 56 -22.13 -1.99 7.87
CA GLN A 56 -21.44 -3.27 8.00
C GLN A 56 -20.89 -3.78 6.66
N ARG A 57 -21.52 -3.42 5.54
CA ARG A 57 -21.03 -3.77 4.20
C ARG A 57 -19.73 -3.01 3.89
N LYS A 58 -19.67 -1.72 4.24
CA LYS A 58 -18.45 -0.91 4.08
C LYS A 58 -17.31 -1.40 4.96
N ILE A 59 -17.62 -1.77 6.21
CA ILE A 59 -16.62 -2.36 7.12
C ILE A 59 -16.06 -3.67 6.56
N ALA A 60 -16.96 -4.56 6.08
CA ALA A 60 -16.55 -5.83 5.50
C ALA A 60 -15.68 -5.63 4.25
N ALA A 61 -16.06 -4.67 3.42
CA ALA A 61 -15.33 -4.31 2.23
C ALA A 61 -13.96 -3.70 2.53
N LEU A 62 -13.86 -2.79 3.51
CA LEU A 62 -12.57 -2.25 3.95
C LEU A 62 -11.66 -3.34 4.52
N ARG A 63 -12.23 -4.31 5.23
CA ARG A 63 -11.49 -5.46 5.76
C ARG A 63 -10.95 -6.34 4.63
N ALA A 64 -11.76 -6.66 3.63
CA ALA A 64 -11.34 -7.40 2.45
C ALA A 64 -10.21 -6.66 1.72
N PHE A 65 -10.39 -5.35 1.47
CA PHE A 65 -9.34 -4.53 0.89
C PHE A 65 -8.02 -4.61 1.66
N CYS A 66 -8.04 -4.47 3.00
CA CYS A 66 -6.81 -4.55 3.80
C CYS A 66 -6.15 -5.92 3.68
N THR A 67 -6.95 -7.01 3.73
CA THR A 67 -6.43 -8.37 3.57
C THR A 67 -5.76 -8.55 2.22
N ASP A 68 -6.41 -8.11 1.14
CA ASP A 68 -5.95 -8.35 -0.22
C ASP A 68 -4.82 -7.38 -0.63
N PHE A 69 -4.91 -6.11 -0.20
CA PHE A 69 -3.92 -5.11 -0.60
C PHE A 69 -2.61 -5.22 0.18
N PHE A 70 -2.68 -5.53 1.49
CA PHE A 70 -1.49 -5.63 2.33
C PHE A 70 -1.00 -7.07 2.55
N ASP A 71 -1.68 -8.08 2.00
CA ASP A 71 -1.40 -9.50 2.21
C ASP A 71 -1.45 -9.88 3.71
N GLU A 72 -2.37 -9.27 4.47
CA GLU A 72 -2.51 -9.47 5.91
C GLU A 72 -3.70 -10.38 6.23
N PRO A 73 -3.48 -11.61 6.72
CA PRO A 73 -4.58 -12.54 6.99
C PRO A 73 -5.41 -12.15 8.22
N ALA A 74 -4.90 -11.28 9.08
CA ALA A 74 -5.56 -10.84 10.30
C ALA A 74 -5.57 -9.31 10.39
N VAL A 75 -6.77 -8.74 10.34
CA VAL A 75 -6.99 -7.29 10.48
C VAL A 75 -7.88 -7.01 11.71
N PRO A 76 -7.84 -5.80 12.30
CA PRO A 76 -8.64 -5.45 13.47
C PRO A 76 -10.12 -5.71 13.27
N LYS A 77 -10.80 -6.18 14.34
CA LYS A 77 -12.25 -6.42 14.33
C LYS A 77 -13.06 -5.17 14.61
N ASP A 78 -12.53 -4.27 15.45
CA ASP A 78 -13.17 -3.00 15.75
C ASP A 78 -13.10 -2.07 14.52
N PRO A 79 -14.20 -1.41 14.14
CA PRO A 79 -14.24 -0.57 12.94
C PRO A 79 -13.26 0.61 12.98
N LEU A 80 -13.11 1.29 14.11
CA LEU A 80 -12.22 2.44 14.23
C LEU A 80 -10.76 2.01 14.27
N GLU A 81 -10.47 0.88 14.92
CA GLU A 81 -9.12 0.30 14.88
C GLU A 81 -8.76 -0.17 13.46
N LEU A 82 -9.73 -0.74 12.72
CA LEU A 82 -9.55 -1.11 11.31
C LEU A 82 -9.25 0.12 10.45
N ALA A 83 -10.00 1.20 10.62
CA ALA A 83 -9.80 2.44 9.89
C ALA A 83 -8.40 3.05 10.15
N ARG A 84 -7.98 3.09 11.41
CA ARG A 84 -6.65 3.56 11.80
C ARG A 84 -5.55 2.68 11.23
N HIS A 85 -5.69 1.37 11.37
CA HIS A 85 -4.76 0.40 10.77
C HIS A 85 -4.63 0.62 9.26
N THR A 86 -5.76 0.79 8.55
CA THR A 86 -5.77 1.07 7.11
C THR A 86 -4.99 2.33 6.77
N SER A 87 -5.24 3.43 7.50
CA SER A 87 -4.56 4.71 7.31
C SER A 87 -3.04 4.58 7.47
N GLU A 88 -2.60 3.90 8.53
CA GLU A 88 -1.18 3.67 8.83
C GLU A 88 -0.51 2.80 7.75
N ARG A 89 -1.18 1.73 7.32
CA ARG A 89 -0.66 0.81 6.30
C ARG A 89 -0.59 1.47 4.92
N LEU A 90 -1.60 2.26 4.54
CA LEU A 90 -1.57 3.01 3.28
C LEU A 90 -0.42 4.02 3.26
N ARG A 91 -0.19 4.72 4.38
CA ARG A 91 0.94 5.65 4.51
C ARG A 91 2.27 4.93 4.35
N ALA A 92 2.47 3.83 5.09
CA ALA A 92 3.70 3.04 5.01
C ALA A 92 3.94 2.53 3.59
N LYS A 93 2.89 2.03 2.91
CA LYS A 93 2.99 1.55 1.53
C LYS A 93 3.32 2.66 0.55
N CYS A 94 2.72 3.83 0.71
CA CYS A 94 3.02 5.01 -0.11
C CYS A 94 4.50 5.40 0.01
N GLU A 95 5.04 5.50 1.22
CA GLU A 95 6.45 5.84 1.46
C GLU A 95 7.40 4.74 0.93
N GLU A 96 7.04 3.46 1.08
CA GLU A 96 7.79 2.35 0.50
C GLU A 96 7.91 2.49 -1.02
N LEU A 97 6.79 2.74 -1.71
CA LEU A 97 6.78 2.88 -3.17
C LEU A 97 7.55 4.11 -3.64
N LYS A 98 7.41 5.25 -2.97
CA LYS A 98 8.20 6.47 -3.27
C LYS A 98 9.70 6.21 -3.16
N ALA A 99 10.13 5.56 -2.08
CA ALA A 99 11.54 5.21 -1.90
C ALA A 99 12.07 4.29 -3.02
N ARG A 100 11.22 3.39 -3.52
CA ARG A 100 11.58 2.51 -4.65
C ARG A 100 11.72 3.27 -5.96
N VAL A 101 10.83 4.22 -6.24
CA VAL A 101 10.90 5.06 -7.45
C VAL A 101 12.15 5.92 -7.41
N SER A 102 12.37 6.64 -6.31
CA SER A 102 13.50 7.58 -6.18
C SER A 102 14.86 6.91 -6.23
N GLY A 103 14.98 5.67 -5.80
CA GLY A 103 16.23 4.90 -5.81
C GLY A 103 16.43 4.00 -7.03
N SER A 104 15.53 4.03 -8.02
CA SER A 104 15.53 3.07 -9.12
C SER A 104 16.19 3.61 -10.38
N LYS A 105 17.03 2.79 -11.01
CA LYS A 105 17.59 3.01 -12.35
C LYS A 105 16.75 2.41 -13.49
N TYR A 106 15.67 1.72 -13.15
CA TYR A 106 14.86 0.98 -14.13
C TYR A 106 13.72 1.85 -14.65
N PRO A 107 13.61 2.09 -15.97
CA PRO A 107 12.65 3.05 -16.54
C PRO A 107 11.19 2.69 -16.27
N PHE A 108 10.87 1.40 -16.18
CA PHE A 108 9.50 0.94 -15.95
C PHE A 108 9.00 1.19 -14.51
N VAL A 109 9.88 1.50 -13.56
CA VAL A 109 9.49 1.79 -12.16
C VAL A 109 8.69 3.09 -12.06
N THR A 110 8.83 4.01 -13.02
CA THR A 110 7.99 5.23 -13.10
C THR A 110 6.50 4.92 -13.28
N GLN A 111 6.13 3.70 -13.71
CA GLN A 111 4.73 3.29 -13.75
C GLN A 111 4.08 3.22 -12.36
N LEU A 112 4.87 3.21 -11.28
CA LEU A 112 4.38 3.31 -9.91
C LEU A 112 3.92 4.72 -9.53
N ASP A 113 4.21 5.76 -10.33
CA ASP A 113 3.83 7.15 -10.03
C ASP A 113 2.30 7.31 -9.95
N ALA A 114 1.55 6.64 -10.82
CA ALA A 114 0.09 6.68 -10.79
C ALA A 114 -0.51 6.00 -9.54
N PRO A 115 -0.14 4.76 -9.16
CA PRO A 115 -0.51 4.18 -7.87
C PRO A 115 -0.09 5.02 -6.66
N ILE A 116 1.10 5.62 -6.67
CA ILE A 116 1.57 6.51 -5.59
C ILE A 116 0.66 7.73 -5.46
N ALA A 117 0.37 8.42 -6.56
CA ALA A 117 -0.53 9.57 -6.54
C ALA A 117 -1.93 9.19 -6.03
N ARG A 118 -2.42 8.00 -6.37
CA ARG A 118 -3.68 7.48 -5.85
C ARG A 118 -3.63 7.23 -4.34
N LEU A 119 -2.55 6.62 -3.84
CA LEU A 119 -2.33 6.43 -2.40
C LEU A 119 -2.25 7.77 -1.67
N GLU A 120 -1.51 8.76 -2.20
CA GLU A 120 -1.42 10.11 -1.63
C GLU A 120 -2.79 10.78 -1.49
N SER A 121 -3.69 10.57 -2.43
CA SER A 121 -5.03 11.15 -2.40
C SER A 121 -5.90 10.63 -1.25
N VAL A 122 -5.58 9.46 -0.71
CA VAL A 122 -6.32 8.81 0.39
C VAL A 122 -5.57 8.81 1.72
N VAL A 123 -4.25 8.97 1.71
CA VAL A 123 -3.42 9.08 2.93
C VAL A 123 -3.73 10.36 3.69
N GLY A 124 -3.82 10.27 5.01
CA GLY A 124 -4.06 11.43 5.88
C GLY A 124 -5.52 11.86 6.00
N LYS A 125 -6.45 11.10 5.44
CA LYS A 125 -7.88 11.29 5.70
C LYS A 125 -8.21 10.90 7.15
N PRO A 126 -9.27 11.48 7.76
CA PRO A 126 -9.74 11.10 9.09
C PRO A 126 -10.15 9.62 9.13
N ASP A 127 -10.02 8.97 10.29
CA ASP A 127 -10.32 7.53 10.44
C ASP A 127 -11.74 7.18 9.99
N ASP A 128 -12.74 8.01 10.31
CA ASP A 128 -14.11 7.76 9.91
C ASP A 128 -14.36 7.87 8.40
N TRP A 129 -13.51 8.60 7.68
CA TRP A 129 -13.56 8.68 6.22
C TRP A 129 -13.36 7.30 5.57
N TYR A 130 -12.47 6.47 6.13
CA TYR A 130 -12.24 5.12 5.60
C TYR A 130 -13.46 4.20 5.76
N LEU A 131 -14.35 4.50 6.72
CA LEU A 131 -15.57 3.73 6.98
C LEU A 131 -16.80 4.27 6.25
N THR A 132 -16.75 5.51 5.75
CA THR A 132 -17.90 6.19 5.14
C THR A 132 -17.71 6.48 3.66
N ASP A 133 -16.56 7.05 3.30
CA ASP A 133 -16.31 7.63 1.98
C ASP A 133 -15.22 6.89 1.20
N PHE A 134 -14.45 6.00 1.85
CA PHE A 134 -13.48 5.17 1.16
C PHE A 134 -14.22 4.26 0.17
N ALA A 135 -14.33 4.73 -1.06
CA ALA A 135 -14.71 3.85 -2.15
C ALA A 135 -13.61 2.81 -2.26
N ILE A 136 -13.98 1.54 -2.18
CA ILE A 136 -13.05 0.43 -2.31
C ILE A 136 -12.32 0.69 -3.60
N ALA A 137 -11.02 0.86 -3.44
CA ALA A 137 -10.20 1.22 -4.55
C ALA A 137 -9.87 -0.05 -5.33
N ASP A 138 -10.82 -0.53 -6.13
CA ASP A 138 -10.58 -1.60 -7.10
C ASP A 138 -9.39 -1.23 -7.98
N ASP A 139 -9.24 0.06 -8.29
CA ASP A 139 -8.08 0.63 -8.97
C ASP A 139 -6.75 0.39 -8.24
N LEU A 140 -6.72 0.41 -6.90
CA LEU A 140 -5.51 0.08 -6.13
C LEU A 140 -5.23 -1.43 -6.10
N LEU A 141 -6.25 -2.27 -6.05
CA LEU A 141 -6.09 -3.73 -6.13
C LEU A 141 -5.60 -4.14 -7.53
N ASP A 142 -6.16 -3.54 -8.57
CA ASP A 142 -5.70 -3.73 -9.95
C ASP A 142 -4.24 -3.25 -10.10
N ALA A 143 -3.92 -2.07 -9.57
CA ALA A 143 -2.55 -1.56 -9.59
C ALA A 143 -1.58 -2.46 -8.79
N LYS A 144 -2.03 -3.07 -7.68
CA LYS A 144 -1.22 -4.05 -6.94
C LYS A 144 -0.89 -5.24 -7.82
N SER A 145 -1.90 -5.90 -8.40
CA SER A 145 -1.72 -7.11 -9.21
C SER A 145 -0.97 -6.83 -10.51
N ASP A 146 -1.22 -5.68 -11.12
CA ASP A 146 -0.70 -5.36 -12.44
C ASP A 146 0.67 -4.68 -12.43
N LEU A 147 0.99 -3.91 -11.41
CA LEU A 147 2.21 -3.11 -11.39
C LEU A 147 3.05 -3.34 -10.14
N ILE A 148 2.46 -3.20 -8.94
CA ILE A 148 3.23 -3.18 -7.69
C ILE A 148 3.92 -4.54 -7.47
N ASP A 149 3.15 -5.61 -7.43
CA ASP A 149 3.68 -6.96 -7.16
C ASP A 149 4.64 -7.45 -8.26
N PRO A 150 4.33 -7.31 -9.57
CA PRO A 150 5.27 -7.69 -10.62
C PRO A 150 6.58 -6.89 -10.62
N ILE A 151 6.53 -5.58 -10.34
CA ILE A 151 7.74 -4.75 -10.23
C ILE A 151 8.53 -5.14 -8.98
N GLN A 152 7.89 -5.38 -7.84
CA GLN A 152 8.55 -5.86 -6.63
C GLN A 152 9.21 -7.22 -6.84
N ALA A 153 8.52 -8.16 -7.48
CA ALA A 153 9.06 -9.47 -7.81
C ALA A 153 10.26 -9.38 -8.77
N PHE A 154 10.23 -8.44 -9.72
CA PHE A 154 11.38 -8.16 -10.57
C PHE A 154 12.57 -7.66 -9.76
N LEU A 155 12.37 -6.64 -8.91
CA LEU A 155 13.43 -6.00 -8.14
C LEU A 155 14.09 -6.94 -7.12
N GLY A 156 13.33 -7.87 -6.55
CA GLY A 156 13.81 -8.87 -5.60
C GLY A 156 14.32 -10.18 -6.24
N GLY A 157 14.10 -10.38 -7.54
CA GLY A 157 14.29 -11.68 -8.19
C GLY A 157 15.48 -11.77 -9.14
N ALA A 158 15.65 -12.98 -9.71
CA ALA A 158 16.70 -13.28 -10.70
C ALA A 158 16.58 -12.45 -11.99
N LYS A 159 15.39 -11.97 -12.34
CA LYS A 159 15.14 -11.15 -13.52
C LYS A 159 15.94 -9.84 -13.50
N ARG A 160 16.12 -9.26 -12.34
CA ARG A 160 16.95 -8.06 -12.12
C ARG A 160 18.39 -8.28 -12.57
N LYS A 161 19.00 -9.41 -12.18
CA LYS A 161 20.38 -9.74 -12.58
C LYS A 161 20.53 -9.83 -14.10
N ILE A 162 19.56 -10.45 -14.78
CA ILE A 162 19.58 -10.55 -16.25
C ILE A 162 19.54 -9.16 -16.89
N TYR A 163 18.70 -8.26 -16.35
CA TYR A 163 18.60 -6.88 -16.83
C TYR A 163 19.90 -6.11 -16.63
N ASP A 164 20.47 -6.20 -15.43
CA ASP A 164 21.72 -5.52 -15.07
C ASP A 164 22.89 -6.02 -15.91
N GLU A 165 23.02 -7.35 -16.09
CA GLU A 165 24.05 -7.95 -16.95
C GLU A 165 23.91 -7.54 -18.42
N ALA A 166 22.69 -7.45 -18.94
CA ALA A 166 22.45 -7.00 -20.30
C ALA A 166 22.76 -5.51 -20.47
N THR A 167 22.46 -4.69 -19.46
CA THR A 167 22.82 -3.25 -19.46
C THR A 167 24.33 -3.09 -19.45
N GLU A 168 25.04 -3.82 -18.58
CA GLU A 168 26.50 -3.80 -18.49
C GLU A 168 27.15 -4.26 -19.80
N LEU A 169 26.60 -5.29 -20.45
CA LEU A 169 27.05 -5.76 -21.75
C LEU A 169 27.05 -4.64 -22.81
N LEU A 170 25.96 -3.87 -22.89
CA LEU A 170 25.87 -2.75 -23.84
C LEU A 170 26.86 -1.63 -23.50
N VAL A 171 27.00 -1.29 -22.21
CA VAL A 171 27.90 -0.23 -21.76
C VAL A 171 29.35 -0.63 -22.00
N SER A 172 29.75 -1.83 -21.60
CA SER A 172 31.15 -2.34 -21.72
C SER A 172 31.58 -2.50 -23.17
N ASN A 173 30.66 -2.80 -24.06
CA ASN A 173 30.94 -3.00 -25.47
C ASN A 173 30.52 -1.83 -26.36
N ALA A 174 30.27 -0.65 -25.80
CA ALA A 174 29.81 0.53 -26.55
C ALA A 174 30.70 0.84 -27.76
N SER A 175 32.03 0.68 -27.63
CA SER A 175 33.00 0.89 -28.70
C SER A 175 33.04 -0.24 -29.74
N ASN A 176 32.51 -1.41 -29.40
CA ASN A 176 32.60 -2.63 -30.19
C ASN A 176 31.23 -3.15 -30.71
N LEU A 177 30.17 -2.35 -30.55
CA LEU A 177 28.81 -2.75 -30.95
C LEU A 177 28.70 -3.14 -32.42
N ASN A 178 29.57 -2.58 -33.29
CA ASN A 178 29.60 -2.89 -34.72
C ASN A 178 30.10 -4.30 -35.03
N TYR A 179 30.79 -4.95 -34.09
CA TYR A 179 31.31 -6.31 -34.24
C TYR A 179 30.36 -7.38 -33.70
N LEU A 180 29.27 -6.95 -33.01
CA LEU A 180 28.22 -7.88 -32.56
C LEU A 180 27.41 -8.38 -33.80
N PRO A 181 26.73 -9.52 -33.66
CA PRO A 181 25.80 -9.99 -34.68
C PRO A 181 24.80 -8.91 -35.09
N SER A 182 24.57 -8.73 -36.38
CA SER A 182 23.73 -7.66 -36.93
C SER A 182 22.36 -7.63 -36.23
N GLY A 183 22.01 -6.47 -35.66
CA GLY A 183 20.75 -6.23 -34.96
C GLY A 183 20.69 -6.68 -33.48
N SER A 184 21.60 -7.52 -33.01
CA SER A 184 21.53 -8.06 -31.63
C SER A 184 21.69 -6.97 -30.56
N SER A 185 22.59 -6.03 -30.75
CA SER A 185 22.75 -4.89 -29.82
C SER A 185 21.51 -4.00 -29.77
N GLN A 186 20.91 -3.76 -30.95
CA GLN A 186 19.68 -2.97 -31.06
C GLN A 186 18.49 -3.71 -30.41
N GLU A 187 18.40 -5.03 -30.58
CA GLU A 187 17.35 -5.83 -29.93
C GLU A 187 17.50 -5.84 -28.40
N VAL A 188 18.73 -5.96 -27.88
CA VAL A 188 18.99 -5.83 -26.42
C VAL A 188 18.57 -4.44 -25.92
N ALA A 189 18.95 -3.37 -26.61
CA ALA A 189 18.59 -2.02 -26.24
C ALA A 189 17.06 -1.81 -26.25
N GLN A 190 16.36 -2.32 -27.24
CA GLN A 190 14.90 -2.27 -27.32
C GLN A 190 14.23 -3.02 -26.17
N LEU A 191 14.72 -4.21 -25.82
CA LEU A 191 14.18 -5.01 -24.71
C LEU A 191 14.43 -4.34 -23.35
N LEU A 192 15.56 -3.65 -23.18
CA LEU A 192 15.86 -2.88 -21.97
C LEU A 192 15.02 -1.61 -21.87
N ALA A 193 14.69 -0.98 -22.98
CA ALA A 193 13.84 0.20 -23.03
C ALA A 193 12.33 -0.12 -22.95
N ASP A 194 11.95 -1.40 -23.06
CA ASP A 194 10.55 -1.82 -23.00
C ASP A 194 9.94 -1.48 -21.63
N PRO A 195 8.89 -0.64 -21.58
CA PRO A 195 8.22 -0.33 -20.32
C PRO A 195 7.55 -1.56 -19.66
N GLN A 196 7.42 -2.66 -20.38
CA GLN A 196 6.90 -3.93 -19.87
C GLN A 196 8.02 -4.97 -19.63
N ALA A 197 9.28 -4.55 -19.53
CA ALA A 197 10.42 -5.45 -19.37
C ALA A 197 10.30 -6.40 -18.18
N PHE A 198 9.63 -5.99 -17.11
CA PHE A 198 9.40 -6.81 -15.91
C PHE A 198 8.38 -7.95 -16.10
N ARG A 199 7.56 -7.94 -17.19
CA ARG A 199 6.47 -8.90 -17.43
C ARG A 199 6.87 -10.05 -18.35
N GLY A 200 6.19 -11.18 -18.15
CA GLY A 200 6.23 -12.32 -19.05
C GLY A 200 7.64 -12.93 -19.22
N ASN A 201 7.94 -13.32 -20.47
CA ASN A 201 9.20 -13.98 -20.85
C ASN A 201 10.27 -13.03 -21.43
N ARG A 202 10.07 -11.71 -21.33
CA ARG A 202 10.98 -10.70 -21.89
C ARG A 202 12.41 -10.84 -21.36
N MET A 203 12.56 -11.14 -20.06
CA MET A 203 13.89 -11.38 -19.48
C MET A 203 14.53 -12.68 -19.97
N THR A 204 13.75 -13.70 -20.27
CA THR A 204 14.27 -14.92 -20.90
C THR A 204 14.78 -14.64 -22.31
N LYS A 205 14.00 -13.86 -23.07
CA LYS A 205 14.40 -13.42 -24.42
C LYS A 205 15.66 -12.54 -24.36
N LEU A 206 15.69 -11.57 -23.43
CA LEU A 206 16.86 -10.71 -23.19
C LEU A 206 18.11 -11.52 -22.86
N LYS A 207 17.99 -12.54 -21.99
CA LYS A 207 19.10 -13.44 -21.65
C LYS A 207 19.62 -14.20 -22.86
N ALA A 208 18.73 -14.70 -23.72
CA ALA A 208 19.10 -15.43 -24.92
C ALA A 208 19.87 -14.54 -25.92
N VAL A 209 19.35 -13.33 -26.22
CA VAL A 209 19.99 -12.39 -27.15
C VAL A 209 21.32 -11.87 -26.57
N ALA A 210 21.38 -11.51 -25.30
CA ALA A 210 22.62 -11.08 -24.64
C ALA A 210 23.66 -12.22 -24.59
N GLY A 211 23.21 -13.47 -24.41
CA GLY A 211 24.08 -14.65 -24.48
C GLY A 211 24.70 -14.85 -25.90
N ALA A 212 23.90 -14.64 -26.92
CA ALA A 212 24.40 -14.71 -28.32
C ALA A 212 25.46 -13.62 -28.60
N CYS A 213 25.32 -12.44 -27.99
CA CYS A 213 26.33 -11.38 -28.11
C CYS A 213 27.67 -11.70 -27.43
N ARG A 214 27.70 -12.66 -26.48
CA ARG A 214 28.94 -13.05 -25.77
C ARG A 214 29.73 -14.15 -26.50
N GLN A 215 29.13 -14.84 -27.48
CA GLN A 215 29.83 -15.89 -28.24
C GLN A 215 30.67 -15.26 -29.36
N PRO A 216 31.98 -15.58 -29.45
CA PRO A 216 32.78 -15.14 -30.58
C PRO A 216 32.18 -15.78 -31.86
N ARG A 217 32.16 -15.02 -32.96
CA ARG A 217 31.86 -15.62 -34.30
C ARG A 217 32.85 -16.73 -34.55
N SER A 218 32.37 -17.96 -34.66
CA SER A 218 33.11 -19.03 -35.30
C SER A 218 33.21 -18.66 -36.77
N GLU A 219 34.42 -18.29 -37.20
CA GLU A 219 34.72 -18.14 -38.62
C GLU A 219 34.67 -19.51 -39.31
#